data_5881d4907490f270ba2a1e0ba1625083
#
_entry.id   5881d4907490f270ba2a1e0ba1625083
#
_cell.length_a   1.000
_cell.length_b   1.000
_cell.length_c   1.000
_cell.angle_alpha   90.00
_cell.angle_beta   90.00
_cell.angle_gamma   90.00
#
_symmetry.space_group_name_H-M   'P 1'
#
loop_
_entity.id
_entity.type
_entity.pdbx_description
1 polymer ?
#
loop_
_entity_poly.entity_id
_entity_poly.type
_entity_poly.pdbx_seq_one_letter_code
_entity_poly.pdbx_strand_id
1 'polypeptide(L)'
;MNAYLLLANGMVFAGQSVGAEGVTVGEVVFATGMVGFEETLTDPSYYGQIITQTYPLIGNYGMNKDDMESDKIWAKGYIVREACKTPSNWRCEETLDSFLKKNNTIGIEGIDTRHLTRIIRESGVMNGAILTTFDPADPANKEKTDALLAEIRAYAVTDAVKNVTCAEPEVFNPAGETHIVLMHYGCKRNIVRCLVKRGCKVTVMPAFATAEEVAAQNPDGIMLSNGPGDPAEPVEVIENLKQIFALNIPTFGICLGHQLSALAAGAKTMKLKYGHRGANQPVTDFESGRTFITSQNHGYAVVGEELPAEMGEVAQVNANDGTCEGIKYKKWNCFTVQFHPDANGGPKDTEFLFDRFLKNVKAAKEAR
;
A
#
# COMPACT_ATOMS: atom_id res chain seq x y z
N MET A 1 -14.34 -0.21 -27.21
CA MET A 1 -13.72 -1.53 -27.55
C MET A 1 -14.07 -2.51 -26.46
N ASN A 2 -14.31 -3.77 -26.79
CA ASN A 2 -14.57 -4.80 -25.78
C ASN A 2 -13.30 -5.10 -24.97
N ALA A 3 -13.49 -5.37 -23.68
CA ALA A 3 -12.45 -5.84 -22.78
C ALA A 3 -13.00 -7.00 -21.95
N TYR A 4 -12.12 -7.85 -21.49
CA TYR A 4 -12.48 -9.03 -20.72
C TYR A 4 -11.59 -9.14 -19.49
N LEU A 5 -12.18 -9.58 -18.38
CA LEU A 5 -11.43 -10.04 -17.19
C LEU A 5 -11.52 -11.56 -17.16
N LEU A 6 -10.37 -12.23 -17.23
CA LEU A 6 -10.23 -13.69 -17.07
C LEU A 6 -9.59 -13.99 -15.73
N LEU A 7 -10.26 -14.75 -14.86
CA LEU A 7 -9.77 -15.15 -13.55
C LEU A 7 -9.07 -16.53 -13.61
N ALA A 8 -8.18 -16.79 -12.66
CA ALA A 8 -7.42 -18.06 -12.53
C ALA A 8 -8.32 -19.32 -12.48
N ASN A 9 -9.58 -19.18 -12.01
CA ASN A 9 -10.58 -20.25 -11.99
C ASN A 9 -11.32 -20.43 -13.32
N GLY A 10 -10.98 -19.65 -14.35
CA GLY A 10 -11.58 -19.71 -15.68
C GLY A 10 -12.84 -18.84 -15.86
N MET A 11 -13.30 -18.13 -14.84
CA MET A 11 -14.44 -17.21 -14.98
C MET A 11 -14.06 -16.01 -15.84
N VAL A 12 -14.99 -15.62 -16.73
CA VAL A 12 -14.84 -14.48 -17.65
C VAL A 12 -15.90 -13.43 -17.35
N PHE A 13 -15.48 -12.17 -17.26
CA PHE A 13 -16.37 -11.01 -17.23
C PHE A 13 -16.14 -10.18 -18.49
N ALA A 14 -17.19 -9.91 -19.24
CA ALA A 14 -17.16 -9.06 -20.43
C ALA A 14 -17.55 -7.62 -20.05
N GLY A 15 -16.81 -6.65 -20.57
CA GLY A 15 -17.02 -5.22 -20.34
C GLY A 15 -16.48 -4.38 -21.49
N GLN A 16 -16.16 -3.12 -21.20
CA GLN A 16 -15.59 -2.16 -22.14
C GLN A 16 -14.19 -1.74 -21.68
N SER A 17 -13.33 -1.49 -22.65
CA SER A 17 -11.98 -0.99 -22.39
C SER A 17 -12.01 0.44 -21.85
N VAL A 18 -11.24 0.70 -20.84
CA VAL A 18 -10.86 2.02 -20.34
C VAL A 18 -9.33 2.04 -20.15
N GLY A 19 -8.66 3.13 -20.52
CA GLY A 19 -7.20 3.21 -20.48
C GLY A 19 -6.52 2.59 -21.73
N ALA A 20 -5.35 1.98 -21.50
CA ALA A 20 -4.53 1.39 -22.57
C ALA A 20 -5.13 0.07 -23.10
N GLU A 21 -4.66 -0.35 -24.27
CA GLU A 21 -5.00 -1.63 -24.89
C GLU A 21 -3.91 -2.68 -24.66
N GLY A 22 -4.26 -3.95 -24.66
CA GLY A 22 -3.31 -5.06 -24.52
C GLY A 22 -3.79 -6.16 -23.59
N VAL A 23 -2.83 -6.80 -22.91
CA VAL A 23 -3.05 -7.84 -21.90
C VAL A 23 -2.19 -7.49 -20.68
N THR A 24 -2.78 -7.59 -19.49
CA THR A 24 -2.06 -7.44 -18.22
C THR A 24 -2.47 -8.54 -17.25
N VAL A 25 -1.49 -9.12 -16.54
CA VAL A 25 -1.72 -10.15 -15.53
C VAL A 25 -1.36 -9.58 -14.15
N GLY A 26 -2.14 -9.92 -13.13
CA GLY A 26 -1.90 -9.49 -11.76
C GLY A 26 -2.77 -10.20 -10.73
N GLU A 27 -2.48 -9.99 -9.45
CA GLU A 27 -3.34 -10.43 -8.35
C GLU A 27 -4.58 -9.51 -8.26
N VAL A 28 -5.77 -10.06 -8.45
CA VAL A 28 -7.02 -9.29 -8.42
C VAL A 28 -7.45 -9.05 -6.98
N VAL A 29 -7.48 -7.78 -6.60
CA VAL A 29 -7.88 -7.32 -5.26
C VAL A 29 -9.03 -6.33 -5.36
N PHE A 30 -9.71 -6.02 -4.25
CA PHE A 30 -10.74 -5.00 -4.24
C PHE A 30 -10.46 -3.93 -3.18
N ALA A 31 -10.83 -2.68 -3.49
CA ALA A 31 -10.79 -1.55 -2.59
C ALA A 31 -12.20 -0.99 -2.37
N THR A 32 -12.55 -0.66 -1.11
CA THR A 32 -13.90 -0.24 -0.73
C THR A 32 -14.02 1.28 -0.53
N GLY A 33 -12.96 2.05 -0.80
CA GLY A 33 -12.99 3.51 -0.73
C GLY A 33 -13.97 4.13 -1.74
N MET A 34 -14.69 5.16 -1.30
CA MET A 34 -15.58 5.94 -2.19
C MET A 34 -14.85 7.10 -2.86
N VAL A 35 -13.70 7.48 -2.36
CA VAL A 35 -12.80 8.55 -2.82
C VAL A 35 -11.37 8.05 -2.77
N GLY A 36 -10.40 8.83 -3.28
CA GLY A 36 -8.98 8.45 -3.23
C GLY A 36 -8.59 7.46 -4.33
N PHE A 37 -9.26 7.51 -5.49
CA PHE A 37 -8.96 6.58 -6.59
C PHE A 37 -7.63 6.90 -7.27
N GLU A 38 -7.18 8.14 -7.27
CA GLU A 38 -5.87 8.56 -7.78
C GLU A 38 -4.75 8.13 -6.84
N GLU A 39 -4.94 8.38 -5.55
CA GLU A 39 -4.06 7.91 -4.49
C GLU A 39 -3.93 6.38 -4.56
N THR A 40 -5.04 5.66 -4.75
CA THR A 40 -5.04 4.20 -4.90
C THR A 40 -4.22 3.74 -6.11
N LEU A 41 -4.35 4.38 -7.28
CA LEU A 41 -3.62 4.02 -8.49
C LEU A 41 -2.12 4.26 -8.37
N THR A 42 -1.74 5.34 -7.68
CA THR A 42 -0.34 5.78 -7.55
C THR A 42 0.34 5.32 -6.27
N ASP A 43 -0.37 4.57 -5.38
CA ASP A 43 0.21 3.94 -4.19
C ASP A 43 1.09 2.74 -4.59
N PRO A 44 2.41 2.78 -4.30
CA PRO A 44 3.31 1.66 -4.60
C PRO A 44 2.90 0.33 -3.96
N SER A 45 2.11 0.35 -2.89
CA SER A 45 1.60 -0.87 -2.24
C SER A 45 0.73 -1.73 -3.15
N TYR A 46 0.22 -1.19 -4.26
CA TYR A 46 -0.51 -1.97 -5.28
C TYR A 46 0.38 -2.55 -6.39
N TYR A 47 1.71 -2.50 -6.25
CA TYR A 47 2.61 -3.14 -7.21
C TYR A 47 2.23 -4.60 -7.45
N GLY A 48 2.07 -4.97 -8.72
CA GLY A 48 1.71 -6.34 -9.11
C GLY A 48 0.22 -6.69 -9.03
N GLN A 49 -0.66 -5.77 -8.61
CA GLN A 49 -2.08 -6.03 -8.38
C GLN A 49 -2.97 -5.39 -9.46
N ILE A 50 -4.11 -6.03 -9.74
CA ILE A 50 -5.23 -5.49 -10.51
C ILE A 50 -6.30 -5.06 -9.50
N ILE A 51 -6.62 -3.78 -9.47
CA ILE A 51 -7.48 -3.19 -8.44
C ILE A 51 -8.93 -3.15 -8.93
N THR A 52 -9.85 -3.73 -8.17
CA THR A 52 -11.30 -3.57 -8.36
C THR A 52 -11.82 -2.50 -7.41
N GLN A 53 -12.35 -1.41 -7.95
CA GLN A 53 -13.08 -0.44 -7.15
C GLN A 53 -14.52 -0.90 -6.94
N THR A 54 -14.94 -0.98 -5.67
CA THR A 54 -16.30 -1.43 -5.34
C THR A 54 -17.32 -0.29 -5.43
N TYR A 55 -16.88 0.97 -5.30
CA TYR A 55 -17.74 2.13 -5.51
C TYR A 55 -18.15 2.22 -6.99
N PRO A 56 -19.44 2.46 -7.28
CA PRO A 56 -19.96 2.27 -8.64
C PRO A 56 -19.45 3.28 -9.67
N LEU A 57 -19.20 4.54 -9.29
CA LEU A 57 -18.75 5.60 -10.20
C LEU A 57 -17.36 6.08 -9.80
N ILE A 58 -16.38 5.87 -10.66
CA ILE A 58 -14.97 6.25 -10.43
C ILE A 58 -14.55 7.32 -11.45
N GLY A 59 -13.73 8.29 -10.99
CA GLY A 59 -13.26 9.38 -11.84
C GLY A 59 -14.17 10.63 -11.84
N ASN A 60 -15.16 10.68 -10.98
CA ASN A 60 -16.18 11.74 -10.94
C ASN A 60 -15.64 13.13 -10.60
N TYR A 61 -14.51 13.24 -9.92
CA TYR A 61 -13.83 14.53 -9.67
C TYR A 61 -12.54 14.70 -10.51
N GLY A 62 -12.27 13.78 -11.44
CA GLY A 62 -11.10 13.82 -12.32
C GLY A 62 -9.79 13.46 -11.62
N MET A 63 -8.70 13.58 -12.36
CA MET A 63 -7.34 13.35 -11.90
C MET A 63 -6.63 14.69 -11.72
N ASN A 64 -5.72 14.77 -10.73
CA ASN A 64 -4.91 15.96 -10.50
C ASN A 64 -3.57 15.56 -9.83
N LYS A 65 -2.48 16.26 -10.16
CA LYS A 65 -1.12 15.94 -9.68
C LYS A 65 -0.92 16.08 -8.16
N ASP A 66 -1.77 16.84 -7.47
CA ASP A 66 -1.61 17.08 -6.02
C ASP A 66 -2.03 15.87 -5.18
N ASP A 67 -2.93 15.03 -5.70
CA ASP A 67 -3.45 13.85 -5.02
C ASP A 67 -2.59 12.59 -5.27
N MET A 68 -1.61 12.65 -6.19
CA MET A 68 -0.71 11.54 -6.47
C MET A 68 0.18 11.17 -5.28
N GLU A 69 0.28 9.87 -4.99
CA GLU A 69 1.15 9.31 -3.94
C GLU A 69 2.54 8.91 -4.45
N SER A 70 2.74 8.89 -5.78
CA SER A 70 4.03 8.71 -6.45
C SER A 70 3.95 9.22 -7.88
N ASP A 71 5.04 9.14 -8.67
CA ASP A 71 5.12 9.71 -10.00
C ASP A 71 4.45 8.89 -11.11
N LYS A 72 3.95 7.69 -10.82
CA LYS A 72 3.33 6.78 -11.79
C LYS A 72 2.28 5.87 -11.18
N ILE A 73 1.51 5.19 -12.02
CA ILE A 73 0.64 4.09 -11.64
C ILE A 73 1.50 2.83 -11.36
N TRP A 74 1.27 2.19 -10.21
CA TRP A 74 1.92 0.94 -9.83
C TRP A 74 1.03 -0.28 -10.02
N ALA A 75 -0.29 -0.08 -10.04
CA ALA A 75 -1.25 -1.13 -10.34
C ALA A 75 -1.03 -1.70 -11.74
N LYS A 76 -1.17 -3.01 -11.89
CA LYS A 76 -1.11 -3.72 -13.19
C LYS A 76 -2.34 -3.44 -14.06
N GLY A 77 -3.49 -3.20 -13.43
CA GLY A 77 -4.73 -2.93 -14.14
C GLY A 77 -5.81 -2.39 -13.21
N TYR A 78 -6.88 -1.91 -13.79
CA TYR A 78 -7.95 -1.23 -13.06
C TYR A 78 -9.34 -1.70 -13.50
N ILE A 79 -10.18 -2.05 -12.54
CA ILE A 79 -11.52 -2.57 -12.75
C ILE A 79 -12.52 -1.65 -12.07
N VAL A 80 -13.47 -1.11 -12.85
CA VAL A 80 -14.53 -0.23 -12.35
C VAL A 80 -15.90 -0.66 -12.85
N ARG A 81 -16.95 -0.31 -12.13
CA ARG A 81 -18.32 -0.50 -12.62
C ARG A 81 -18.64 0.53 -13.70
N GLU A 82 -18.28 1.79 -13.46
CA GLU A 82 -18.48 2.90 -14.38
C GLU A 82 -17.33 3.92 -14.25
N ALA A 83 -16.69 4.25 -15.37
CA ALA A 83 -15.71 5.33 -15.45
C ALA A 83 -16.41 6.63 -15.85
N CYS A 84 -16.25 7.67 -15.04
CA CYS A 84 -16.83 8.98 -15.31
C CYS A 84 -16.18 9.61 -16.53
N LYS A 85 -16.98 9.90 -17.56
CA LYS A 85 -16.52 10.53 -18.81
C LYS A 85 -16.45 12.03 -18.75
N THR A 86 -17.20 12.65 -17.83
CA THR A 86 -17.30 14.10 -17.68
C THR A 86 -17.13 14.46 -16.19
N PRO A 87 -15.88 14.48 -15.69
CA PRO A 87 -15.60 14.86 -14.31
C PRO A 87 -16.09 16.28 -14.01
N SER A 88 -16.51 16.50 -12.77
CA SER A 88 -17.00 17.82 -12.31
C SER A 88 -16.29 18.22 -11.00
N ASN A 89 -15.11 18.82 -11.13
CA ASN A 89 -14.37 19.40 -10.01
C ASN A 89 -13.39 20.45 -10.54
N TRP A 90 -13.22 21.55 -9.79
CA TRP A 90 -12.32 22.63 -10.18
C TRP A 90 -10.84 22.23 -10.23
N ARG A 91 -10.44 21.16 -9.53
CA ARG A 91 -9.08 20.61 -9.53
C ARG A 91 -8.84 19.60 -10.66
N CYS A 92 -9.86 19.25 -11.43
CA CYS A 92 -9.74 18.26 -12.49
C CYS A 92 -8.80 18.74 -13.61
N GLU A 93 -7.69 18.04 -13.82
CA GLU A 93 -6.75 18.29 -14.92
C GLU A 93 -7.04 17.35 -16.11
N GLU A 94 -7.48 16.12 -15.84
CA GLU A 94 -7.83 15.14 -16.87
C GLU A 94 -8.80 14.06 -16.38
N THR A 95 -9.30 13.25 -17.33
CA THR A 95 -10.17 12.12 -17.03
C THR A 95 -9.40 10.89 -16.60
N LEU A 96 -10.05 9.95 -15.90
CA LEU A 96 -9.47 8.66 -15.56
C LEU A 96 -8.96 7.90 -16.79
N ASP A 97 -9.73 7.87 -17.89
CA ASP A 97 -9.34 7.19 -19.13
C ASP A 97 -8.04 7.78 -19.73
N SER A 98 -7.92 9.11 -19.77
CA SER A 98 -6.71 9.79 -20.23
C SER A 98 -5.51 9.45 -19.35
N PHE A 99 -5.67 9.49 -18.03
CA PHE A 99 -4.62 9.18 -17.08
C PHE A 99 -4.13 7.73 -17.19
N LEU A 100 -5.05 6.77 -17.29
CA LEU A 100 -4.70 5.36 -17.51
C LEU A 100 -3.93 5.16 -18.82
N LYS A 101 -4.37 5.82 -19.93
CA LYS A 101 -3.69 5.76 -21.23
C LYS A 101 -2.26 6.31 -21.18
N LYS A 102 -2.07 7.46 -20.57
CA LYS A 102 -0.74 8.09 -20.40
C LYS A 102 0.22 7.20 -19.62
N ASN A 103 -0.30 6.47 -18.64
CA ASN A 103 0.48 5.56 -17.80
C ASN A 103 0.54 4.12 -18.36
N ASN A 104 0.06 3.89 -19.59
CA ASN A 104 0.00 2.58 -20.24
C ASN A 104 -0.68 1.51 -19.35
N THR A 105 -1.72 1.90 -18.62
CA THR A 105 -2.46 1.02 -17.70
C THR A 105 -3.76 0.55 -18.35
N ILE A 106 -3.97 -0.76 -18.35
CA ILE A 106 -5.15 -1.40 -18.94
C ILE A 106 -6.26 -1.43 -17.91
N GLY A 107 -7.49 -1.04 -18.31
CA GLY A 107 -8.64 -1.10 -17.46
C GLY A 107 -9.87 -1.67 -18.15
N ILE A 108 -10.86 -2.04 -17.35
CA ILE A 108 -12.16 -2.53 -17.77
C ILE A 108 -13.28 -1.87 -16.99
N GLU A 109 -14.31 -1.41 -17.69
CA GLU A 109 -15.54 -0.89 -17.10
C GLU A 109 -16.76 -1.72 -17.52
N GLY A 110 -17.89 -1.55 -16.81
CA GLY A 110 -19.17 -2.17 -17.16
C GLY A 110 -19.41 -3.57 -16.61
N ILE A 111 -18.45 -4.16 -15.91
CA ILE A 111 -18.61 -5.47 -15.28
C ILE A 111 -19.33 -5.37 -13.91
N ASP A 112 -19.85 -6.50 -13.43
CA ASP A 112 -20.43 -6.58 -12.09
C ASP A 112 -19.32 -6.67 -11.02
N THR A 113 -18.82 -5.51 -10.59
CA THR A 113 -17.79 -5.41 -9.56
C THR A 113 -18.26 -5.93 -8.20
N ARG A 114 -19.57 -5.87 -7.90
CA ARG A 114 -20.13 -6.45 -6.66
C ARG A 114 -20.04 -7.99 -6.70
N HIS A 115 -20.37 -8.61 -7.82
CA HIS A 115 -20.26 -10.05 -7.98
C HIS A 115 -18.79 -10.50 -7.90
N LEU A 116 -17.89 -9.81 -8.59
CA LEU A 116 -16.44 -10.06 -8.54
C LEU A 116 -15.92 -9.95 -7.09
N THR A 117 -16.31 -8.90 -6.36
CA THR A 117 -15.92 -8.71 -4.94
C THR A 117 -16.37 -9.86 -4.06
N ARG A 118 -17.59 -10.39 -4.29
CA ARG A 118 -18.10 -11.56 -3.55
C ARG A 118 -17.27 -12.80 -3.83
N ILE A 119 -16.90 -13.05 -5.08
CA ILE A 119 -16.03 -14.17 -5.47
C ILE A 119 -14.68 -14.07 -4.70
N ILE A 120 -14.03 -12.92 -4.75
CA ILE A 120 -12.74 -12.71 -4.07
C ILE A 120 -12.89 -12.86 -2.56
N ARG A 121 -13.95 -12.36 -1.96
CA ARG A 121 -14.21 -12.50 -0.52
C ARG A 121 -14.42 -13.95 -0.11
N GLU A 122 -15.12 -14.73 -0.93
CA GLU A 122 -15.47 -16.12 -0.63
C GLU A 122 -14.31 -17.08 -0.93
N SER A 123 -13.57 -16.85 -2.03
CA SER A 123 -12.49 -17.73 -2.49
C SER A 123 -11.09 -17.29 -2.02
N GLY A 124 -10.94 -16.05 -1.56
CA GLY A 124 -9.66 -15.38 -1.35
C GLY A 124 -9.22 -14.60 -2.59
N VAL A 125 -8.15 -13.80 -2.45
CA VAL A 125 -7.53 -13.14 -3.60
C VAL A 125 -7.06 -14.17 -4.61
N MET A 126 -7.20 -13.85 -5.89
CA MET A 126 -6.76 -14.73 -6.98
C MET A 126 -6.18 -13.92 -8.13
N ASN A 127 -5.34 -14.56 -8.91
CA ASN A 127 -4.79 -13.94 -10.09
C ASN A 127 -5.83 -13.83 -11.20
N GLY A 128 -5.64 -12.84 -12.09
CA GLY A 128 -6.45 -12.65 -13.27
C GLY A 128 -5.71 -11.86 -14.33
N ALA A 129 -6.34 -11.73 -15.50
CA ALA A 129 -5.86 -10.87 -16.57
C ALA A 129 -6.98 -9.97 -17.09
N ILE A 130 -6.66 -8.70 -17.39
CA ILE A 130 -7.50 -7.84 -18.22
C ILE A 130 -6.93 -7.88 -19.63
N LEU A 131 -7.79 -8.10 -20.62
CA LEU A 131 -7.38 -8.18 -22.03
C LEU A 131 -8.40 -7.48 -22.94
N THR A 132 -7.85 -6.84 -24.00
CA THR A 132 -8.64 -6.16 -25.05
C THR A 132 -8.40 -6.78 -26.43
N THR A 133 -7.52 -7.78 -26.53
CA THR A 133 -7.00 -8.31 -27.80
C THR A 133 -7.81 -9.44 -28.39
N PHE A 134 -8.54 -10.20 -27.56
CA PHE A 134 -9.42 -11.28 -28.00
C PHE A 134 -10.48 -11.60 -26.95
N ASP A 135 -11.56 -12.30 -27.38
CA ASP A 135 -12.58 -12.82 -26.47
C ASP A 135 -12.13 -14.20 -25.94
N PRO A 136 -11.86 -14.33 -24.61
CA PRO A 136 -11.45 -15.61 -24.03
C PRO A 136 -12.59 -16.64 -23.94
N ALA A 137 -13.85 -16.24 -24.14
CA ALA A 137 -15.00 -17.16 -24.21
C ALA A 137 -15.25 -17.70 -25.60
N ASP A 138 -14.65 -17.13 -26.65
CA ASP A 138 -14.75 -17.60 -28.01
C ASP A 138 -13.98 -18.94 -28.20
N PRO A 139 -14.63 -20.05 -28.63
CA PRO A 139 -13.95 -21.31 -28.89
C PRO A 139 -12.78 -21.22 -29.88
N ALA A 140 -12.81 -20.25 -30.81
CA ALA A 140 -11.72 -20.02 -31.76
C ALA A 140 -10.43 -19.53 -31.07
N ASN A 141 -10.53 -18.97 -29.87
CA ASN A 141 -9.39 -18.47 -29.07
C ASN A 141 -8.96 -19.46 -27.99
N LYS A 142 -9.48 -20.71 -27.98
CA LYS A 142 -9.23 -21.66 -26.87
C LYS A 142 -7.74 -21.82 -26.53
N GLU A 143 -6.89 -22.00 -27.54
CA GLU A 143 -5.44 -22.20 -27.34
C GLU A 143 -4.79 -20.96 -26.65
N LYS A 144 -5.16 -19.75 -27.09
CA LYS A 144 -4.69 -18.50 -26.48
C LYS A 144 -5.19 -18.35 -25.05
N THR A 145 -6.45 -18.72 -24.81
CA THR A 145 -7.06 -18.67 -23.48
C THR A 145 -6.41 -19.66 -22.54
N ASP A 146 -6.14 -20.89 -22.97
CA ASP A 146 -5.47 -21.92 -22.17
C ASP A 146 -4.03 -21.49 -21.82
N ALA A 147 -3.29 -20.89 -22.77
CA ALA A 147 -1.95 -20.34 -22.53
C ALA A 147 -1.98 -19.18 -21.51
N LEU A 148 -2.92 -18.24 -21.68
CA LEU A 148 -3.07 -17.12 -20.74
C LEU A 148 -3.49 -17.60 -19.35
N LEU A 149 -4.36 -18.61 -19.23
CA LEU A 149 -4.72 -19.22 -17.94
C LEU A 149 -3.52 -19.86 -17.24
N ALA A 150 -2.61 -20.47 -17.99
CA ALA A 150 -1.36 -21.00 -17.42
C ALA A 150 -0.48 -19.88 -16.85
N GLU A 151 -0.33 -18.76 -17.57
CA GLU A 151 0.37 -17.57 -17.12
C GLU A 151 -0.27 -16.97 -15.86
N ILE A 152 -1.60 -16.77 -15.88
CA ILE A 152 -2.35 -16.26 -14.74
C ILE A 152 -2.11 -17.11 -13.48
N ARG A 153 -2.16 -18.44 -13.62
CA ARG A 153 -1.98 -19.36 -12.48
C ARG A 153 -0.56 -19.39 -11.94
N ALA A 154 0.42 -19.15 -12.80
CA ALA A 154 1.83 -19.10 -12.42
C ALA A 154 2.27 -17.72 -11.87
N TYR A 155 1.44 -16.68 -12.04
CA TYR A 155 1.80 -15.32 -11.64
C TYR A 155 1.99 -15.22 -10.12
N ALA A 156 3.09 -14.59 -9.71
CA ALA A 156 3.38 -14.22 -8.34
C ALA A 156 4.00 -12.81 -8.31
N VAL A 157 3.71 -12.06 -7.26
CA VAL A 157 4.36 -10.77 -6.99
C VAL A 157 5.69 -11.07 -6.31
N THR A 158 6.80 -10.74 -6.98
CA THR A 158 8.16 -10.98 -6.49
C THR A 158 9.00 -9.71 -6.56
N ASP A 159 10.06 -9.63 -5.75
CA ASP A 159 10.99 -8.49 -5.68
C ASP A 159 10.25 -7.14 -5.49
N ALA A 160 9.11 -7.14 -4.81
CA ALA A 160 8.21 -5.98 -4.80
C ALA A 160 8.90 -4.73 -4.23
N VAL A 161 9.53 -4.82 -3.06
CA VAL A 161 10.27 -3.71 -2.42
C VAL A 161 11.41 -3.21 -3.32
N LYS A 162 12.16 -4.12 -3.94
CA LYS A 162 13.27 -3.78 -4.84
C LYS A 162 12.81 -2.99 -6.06
N ASN A 163 11.63 -3.32 -6.59
CA ASN A 163 11.10 -2.68 -7.78
C ASN A 163 10.45 -1.30 -7.52
N VAL A 164 10.09 -1.00 -6.26
CA VAL A 164 9.42 0.26 -5.92
C VAL A 164 10.28 1.24 -5.14
N THR A 165 11.39 0.80 -4.55
CA THR A 165 12.29 1.67 -3.78
C THR A 165 12.97 2.72 -4.67
N CYS A 166 13.40 3.83 -4.07
CA CYS A 166 14.21 4.83 -4.79
C CYS A 166 15.62 4.28 -5.07
N ALA A 167 16.24 4.77 -6.13
CA ALA A 167 17.61 4.38 -6.50
C ALA A 167 18.66 5.15 -5.68
N GLU A 168 18.39 6.43 -5.41
CA GLU A 168 19.30 7.36 -4.72
C GLU A 168 18.55 8.07 -3.60
N PRO A 169 19.26 8.54 -2.56
CA PRO A 169 18.67 9.36 -1.50
C PRO A 169 18.09 10.67 -2.04
N GLU A 170 16.97 11.10 -1.51
CA GLU A 170 16.31 12.38 -1.82
C GLU A 170 16.03 13.18 -0.56
N VAL A 171 16.24 14.50 -0.59
CA VAL A 171 16.07 15.38 0.58
C VAL A 171 14.93 16.37 0.35
N PHE A 172 13.97 16.35 1.28
CA PHE A 172 12.84 17.28 1.34
C PHE A 172 13.00 18.24 2.53
N ASN A 173 12.62 19.50 2.33
CA ASN A 173 12.72 20.56 3.32
C ASN A 173 14.10 20.61 4.04
N PRO A 174 15.19 20.90 3.31
CA PRO A 174 16.56 20.85 3.88
C PRO A 174 16.80 21.80 5.04
N ALA A 175 15.93 22.82 5.22
CA ALA A 175 15.99 23.79 6.31
C ALA A 175 15.23 23.36 7.59
N GLY A 176 14.60 22.17 7.59
CA GLY A 176 13.87 21.65 8.74
C GLY A 176 14.80 21.39 9.95
N GLU A 177 14.32 21.69 11.16
CA GLU A 177 15.09 21.59 12.40
C GLU A 177 15.25 20.14 12.91
N THR A 178 14.25 19.31 12.66
CA THR A 178 14.24 17.89 13.05
C THR A 178 14.52 17.04 11.83
N HIS A 179 15.59 16.28 11.84
CA HIS A 179 16.00 15.45 10.73
C HIS A 179 15.45 14.03 10.86
N ILE A 180 14.58 13.65 9.93
CA ILE A 180 14.01 12.30 9.84
C ILE A 180 14.61 11.59 8.62
N VAL A 181 15.20 10.41 8.83
CA VAL A 181 15.51 9.47 7.74
C VAL A 181 14.30 8.58 7.52
N LEU A 182 13.85 8.52 6.27
CA LEU A 182 12.72 7.69 5.86
C LEU A 182 13.23 6.55 4.96
N MET A 183 13.02 5.30 5.39
CA MET A 183 13.33 4.10 4.60
C MET A 183 12.23 3.86 3.59
N HIS A 184 12.57 3.86 2.31
CA HIS A 184 11.62 3.80 1.18
C HIS A 184 11.32 2.36 0.76
N TYR A 185 10.36 1.73 1.40
CA TYR A 185 9.90 0.37 1.02
C TYR A 185 8.81 0.36 -0.06
N GLY A 186 8.42 1.51 -0.56
CA GLY A 186 7.29 1.79 -1.45
C GLY A 186 6.47 2.95 -0.88
N CYS A 187 7.18 4.03 -0.50
CA CYS A 187 6.66 5.13 0.26
C CYS A 187 5.58 5.92 -0.50
N LYS A 188 4.45 6.15 0.13
CA LYS A 188 3.48 7.15 -0.30
C LYS A 188 4.02 8.55 -0.02
N ARG A 189 3.88 9.44 -1.00
CA ARG A 189 4.31 10.83 -0.92
C ARG A 189 3.71 11.57 0.28
N ASN A 190 2.50 11.18 0.70
CA ASN A 190 1.85 11.85 1.82
C ASN A 190 2.53 11.59 3.16
N ILE A 191 3.27 10.50 3.34
CA ILE A 191 4.11 10.30 4.54
C ILE A 191 5.17 11.41 4.64
N VAL A 192 5.85 11.70 3.51
CA VAL A 192 6.83 12.80 3.43
C VAL A 192 6.16 14.14 3.68
N ARG A 193 4.98 14.39 3.03
CA ARG A 193 4.20 15.63 3.22
C ARG A 193 3.80 15.83 4.68
N CYS A 194 3.38 14.78 5.40
CA CYS A 194 3.02 14.84 6.82
C CYS A 194 4.19 15.26 7.71
N LEU A 195 5.41 14.79 7.42
CA LEU A 195 6.63 15.16 8.15
C LEU A 195 7.08 16.58 7.80
N VAL A 196 7.11 16.93 6.51
CA VAL A 196 7.49 18.27 6.04
C VAL A 196 6.54 19.34 6.58
N LYS A 197 5.23 19.09 6.59
CA LYS A 197 4.20 19.99 7.19
C LYS A 197 4.47 20.27 8.67
N ARG A 198 5.13 19.35 9.37
CA ARG A 198 5.54 19.49 10.78
C ARG A 198 6.96 20.08 10.96
N GLY A 199 7.52 20.63 9.89
CA GLY A 199 8.83 21.30 9.93
C GLY A 199 10.04 20.37 9.89
N CYS A 200 9.87 19.10 9.57
CA CYS A 200 10.98 18.15 9.48
C CYS A 200 11.78 18.33 8.19
N LYS A 201 13.10 18.19 8.27
CA LYS A 201 13.94 17.79 7.16
C LYS A 201 13.76 16.27 6.98
N VAL A 202 13.44 15.81 5.77
CA VAL A 202 13.26 14.38 5.49
C VAL A 202 14.28 13.94 4.45
N THR A 203 15.12 12.96 4.81
CA THR A 203 15.99 12.26 3.87
C THR A 203 15.37 10.91 3.59
N VAL A 204 14.85 10.73 2.38
CA VAL A 204 14.33 9.45 1.89
C VAL A 204 15.51 8.62 1.42
N MET A 205 15.65 7.39 1.93
CA MET A 205 16.74 6.48 1.59
C MET A 205 16.23 5.18 0.95
N PRO A 206 17.03 4.54 0.08
CA PRO A 206 16.69 3.24 -0.48
C PRO A 206 16.40 2.20 0.61
N ALA A 207 15.53 1.23 0.28
CA ALA A 207 15.11 0.15 1.19
C ALA A 207 16.28 -0.68 1.74
N PHE A 208 17.34 -0.83 0.96
CA PHE A 208 18.49 -1.69 1.25
C PHE A 208 19.66 -0.93 1.90
N ALA A 209 19.47 0.35 2.24
CA ALA A 209 20.49 1.12 2.95
C ALA A 209 20.86 0.47 4.29
N THR A 210 22.16 0.44 4.58
CA THR A 210 22.71 -0.18 5.80
C THR A 210 22.54 0.74 7.02
N ALA A 211 22.72 0.17 8.21
CA ALA A 211 22.69 0.95 9.45
C ALA A 211 23.77 2.04 9.49
N GLU A 212 24.95 1.78 8.91
CA GLU A 212 26.04 2.76 8.79
C GLU A 212 25.66 3.92 7.88
N GLU A 213 25.02 3.65 6.73
CA GLU A 213 24.54 4.69 5.81
C GLU A 213 23.44 5.53 6.44
N VAL A 214 22.51 4.91 7.18
CA VAL A 214 21.47 5.61 7.96
C VAL A 214 22.11 6.46 9.08
N ALA A 215 23.05 5.92 9.85
CA ALA A 215 23.74 6.64 10.91
C ALA A 215 24.56 7.82 10.38
N ALA A 216 25.17 7.69 9.20
CA ALA A 216 25.93 8.76 8.53
C ALA A 216 25.08 10.00 8.21
N GLN A 217 23.75 9.85 8.09
CA GLN A 217 22.83 10.95 7.93
C GLN A 217 22.61 11.76 9.21
N ASN A 218 23.04 11.27 10.38
CA ASN A 218 22.81 11.86 11.70
C ASN A 218 21.31 12.17 11.95
N PRO A 219 20.39 11.21 11.84
CA PRO A 219 18.97 11.46 12.02
C PRO A 219 18.60 11.67 13.48
N ASP A 220 17.60 12.52 13.72
CA ASP A 220 16.92 12.64 15.02
C ASP A 220 15.89 11.53 15.21
N GLY A 221 15.29 11.04 14.12
CA GLY A 221 14.31 9.96 14.09
C GLY A 221 14.32 9.18 12.79
N ILE A 222 13.72 7.98 12.80
CA ILE A 222 13.62 7.10 11.65
C ILE A 222 12.15 6.81 11.36
N MET A 223 11.74 6.91 10.08
CA MET A 223 10.43 6.52 9.58
C MET A 223 10.57 5.29 8.67
N LEU A 224 9.78 4.25 8.93
CA LEU A 224 9.71 3.06 8.07
C LEU A 224 8.41 3.14 7.26
N SER A 225 8.52 3.27 5.95
CA SER A 225 7.35 3.51 5.09
C SER A 225 6.47 2.27 4.90
N ASN A 226 5.32 2.49 4.30
CA ASN A 226 4.51 1.45 3.67
C ASN A 226 5.23 0.84 2.46
N GLY A 227 4.64 -0.23 1.89
CA GLY A 227 5.14 -0.85 0.68
C GLY A 227 4.36 -2.10 0.27
N PRO A 228 4.67 -2.68 -0.90
CA PRO A 228 4.02 -3.85 -1.48
C PRO A 228 4.68 -5.18 -1.07
N GLY A 229 4.00 -6.27 -1.44
CA GLY A 229 4.55 -7.61 -1.49
C GLY A 229 4.41 -8.42 -0.20
N ASP A 230 5.09 -9.54 -0.17
CA ASP A 230 5.22 -10.38 1.03
C ASP A 230 6.30 -9.80 1.94
N PRO A 231 5.98 -9.44 3.20
CA PRO A 231 6.96 -8.85 4.11
C PRO A 231 8.12 -9.80 4.47
N ALA A 232 7.96 -11.11 4.29
CA ALA A 232 9.02 -12.09 4.54
C ALA A 232 10.02 -12.22 3.38
N GLU A 233 9.71 -11.68 2.18
CA GLU A 233 10.55 -11.80 1.00
C GLU A 233 11.87 -10.99 1.10
N PRO A 234 11.88 -9.71 1.52
CA PRO A 234 13.10 -8.90 1.55
C PRO A 234 13.96 -9.19 2.79
N VAL A 235 14.53 -10.40 2.87
CA VAL A 235 15.32 -10.87 4.03
C VAL A 235 16.45 -9.89 4.39
N GLU A 236 17.15 -9.35 3.39
CA GLU A 236 18.22 -8.36 3.58
C GLU A 236 17.73 -7.11 4.30
N VAL A 237 16.55 -6.61 3.93
CA VAL A 237 15.93 -5.45 4.60
C VAL A 237 15.63 -5.75 6.07
N ILE A 238 15.13 -6.96 6.37
CA ILE A 238 14.84 -7.40 7.75
C ILE A 238 16.13 -7.44 8.59
N GLU A 239 17.22 -7.97 8.04
CA GLU A 239 18.52 -8.03 8.73
C GLU A 239 19.11 -6.62 8.94
N ASN A 240 19.04 -5.74 7.93
CA ASN A 240 19.45 -4.34 8.07
C ASN A 240 18.63 -3.62 9.15
N LEU A 241 17.31 -3.88 9.23
CA LEU A 241 16.45 -3.28 10.26
C LEU A 241 16.87 -3.66 11.68
N LYS A 242 17.32 -4.90 11.93
CA LYS A 242 17.83 -5.31 13.25
C LYS A 242 19.00 -4.41 13.69
N GLN A 243 19.87 -4.07 12.74
CA GLN A 243 21.04 -3.21 12.99
C GLN A 243 20.64 -1.74 13.10
N ILE A 244 19.67 -1.27 12.31
CA ILE A 244 19.10 0.08 12.43
C ILE A 244 18.46 0.27 13.80
N PHE A 245 17.72 -0.70 14.33
CA PHE A 245 17.14 -0.63 15.67
C PHE A 245 18.20 -0.61 16.79
N ALA A 246 19.37 -1.22 16.56
CA ALA A 246 20.49 -1.15 17.51
C ALA A 246 21.07 0.26 17.67
N LEU A 247 20.82 1.18 16.72
CA LEU A 247 21.18 2.59 16.84
C LEU A 247 20.37 3.32 17.93
N ASN A 248 19.30 2.71 18.43
CA ASN A 248 18.38 3.23 19.45
C ASN A 248 17.81 4.63 19.16
N ILE A 249 17.61 4.93 17.87
CA ILE A 249 16.99 6.18 17.40
C ILE A 249 15.47 5.99 17.41
N PRO A 250 14.67 7.00 17.87
CA PRO A 250 13.22 6.92 17.83
C PRO A 250 12.71 6.55 16.44
N THR A 251 11.91 5.48 16.36
CA THR A 251 11.45 4.93 15.09
C THR A 251 9.93 4.79 15.07
N PHE A 252 9.31 5.12 13.92
CA PHE A 252 7.90 4.90 13.64
C PHE A 252 7.73 4.14 12.32
N GLY A 253 6.99 3.02 12.34
CA GLY A 253 6.74 2.18 11.17
C GLY A 253 5.26 2.13 10.77
N ILE A 254 5.00 2.20 9.46
CA ILE A 254 3.67 2.20 8.85
C ILE A 254 3.53 1.01 7.90
N CYS A 255 2.46 0.24 8.01
CA CYS A 255 2.04 -0.84 7.13
C CYS A 255 3.16 -1.88 6.90
N LEU A 256 3.87 -1.87 5.76
CA LEU A 256 5.00 -2.77 5.54
C LEU A 256 6.13 -2.53 6.57
N GLY A 257 6.39 -1.28 6.95
CA GLY A 257 7.35 -0.97 8.01
C GLY A 257 6.99 -1.58 9.36
N HIS A 258 5.69 -1.71 9.69
CA HIS A 258 5.21 -2.45 10.85
C HIS A 258 5.50 -3.95 10.74
N GLN A 259 5.19 -4.55 9.59
CA GLN A 259 5.39 -5.98 9.35
C GLN A 259 6.87 -6.37 9.37
N LEU A 260 7.73 -5.60 8.70
CA LEU A 260 9.19 -5.79 8.70
C LEU A 260 9.78 -5.67 10.10
N SER A 261 9.30 -4.70 10.90
CA SER A 261 9.72 -4.53 12.29
C SER A 261 9.34 -5.73 13.15
N ALA A 262 8.13 -6.27 12.96
CA ALA A 262 7.68 -7.47 13.68
C ALA A 262 8.51 -8.71 13.31
N LEU A 263 8.83 -8.89 12.03
CA LEU A 263 9.72 -9.97 11.57
C LEU A 263 11.14 -9.81 12.14
N ALA A 264 11.68 -8.58 12.16
CA ALA A 264 12.97 -8.30 12.79
C ALA A 264 12.97 -8.59 14.31
N ALA A 265 11.81 -8.46 14.97
CA ALA A 265 11.62 -8.82 16.38
C ALA A 265 11.42 -10.32 16.61
N GLY A 266 11.33 -11.14 15.57
CA GLY A 266 11.13 -12.59 15.65
C GLY A 266 9.68 -13.06 15.62
N ALA A 267 8.72 -12.18 15.38
CA ALA A 267 7.34 -12.54 15.11
C ALA A 267 7.18 -13.09 13.68
N LYS A 268 5.98 -13.58 13.35
CA LYS A 268 5.64 -14.03 12.01
C LYS A 268 4.54 -13.17 11.38
N THR A 269 4.42 -13.28 10.08
CA THR A 269 3.32 -12.70 9.31
C THR A 269 2.50 -13.80 8.64
N MET A 270 1.23 -13.50 8.35
CA MET A 270 0.33 -14.41 7.63
C MET A 270 -0.37 -13.68 6.49
N LYS A 271 -0.60 -14.37 5.38
CA LYS A 271 -1.41 -13.84 4.27
C LYS A 271 -2.89 -13.88 4.67
N LEU A 272 -3.56 -12.76 4.58
CA LEU A 272 -5.00 -12.66 4.80
C LEU A 272 -5.76 -13.17 3.57
N LYS A 273 -6.96 -13.72 3.79
CA LYS A 273 -7.78 -14.30 2.73
C LYS A 273 -8.05 -13.32 1.58
N TYR A 274 -8.36 -12.06 1.89
CA TYR A 274 -8.60 -11.00 0.90
C TYR A 274 -8.00 -9.64 1.31
N GLY A 275 -7.33 -9.58 2.46
CA GLY A 275 -6.70 -8.37 2.98
C GLY A 275 -7.68 -7.32 3.50
N HIS A 276 -7.13 -6.26 4.08
CA HIS A 276 -7.87 -5.06 4.47
C HIS A 276 -7.55 -3.94 3.48
N ARG A 277 -8.57 -3.50 2.70
CA ARG A 277 -8.43 -2.41 1.72
C ARG A 277 -9.67 -1.52 1.74
N GLY A 278 -9.49 -0.31 2.27
CA GLY A 278 -10.56 0.68 2.40
C GLY A 278 -10.29 1.68 3.51
N ALA A 279 -11.16 2.67 3.62
CA ALA A 279 -11.05 3.80 4.55
C ALA A 279 -12.04 3.70 5.73
N ASN A 280 -12.47 2.49 6.09
CA ASN A 280 -13.51 2.22 7.08
C ASN A 280 -13.16 1.08 8.04
N GLN A 281 -11.87 0.85 8.29
CA GLN A 281 -11.40 -0.22 9.17
C GLN A 281 -11.32 0.28 10.61
N PRO A 282 -12.10 -0.30 11.55
CA PRO A 282 -12.06 0.11 12.94
C PRO A 282 -10.89 -0.53 13.67
N VAL A 283 -10.08 0.27 14.34
CA VAL A 283 -8.92 -0.17 15.12
C VAL A 283 -9.06 0.30 16.56
N THR A 284 -9.03 -0.63 17.51
CA THR A 284 -9.06 -0.35 18.93
C THR A 284 -7.64 -0.17 19.47
N ASP A 285 -7.38 0.98 20.07
CA ASP A 285 -6.13 1.32 20.74
C ASP A 285 -6.24 0.99 22.25
N PHE A 286 -5.40 0.10 22.72
CA PHE A 286 -5.46 -0.37 24.10
C PHE A 286 -5.00 0.67 25.15
N GLU A 287 -4.12 1.61 24.74
CA GLU A 287 -3.63 2.65 25.64
C GLU A 287 -4.72 3.67 25.95
N SER A 288 -5.49 4.10 24.97
CA SER A 288 -6.58 5.07 25.14
C SER A 288 -7.94 4.46 25.38
N GLY A 289 -8.13 3.15 25.09
CA GLY A 289 -9.40 2.45 25.10
C GLY A 289 -10.37 2.91 23.97
N ARG A 290 -9.89 3.68 22.98
CA ARG A 290 -10.70 4.24 21.90
C ARG A 290 -10.61 3.39 20.65
N THR A 291 -11.67 3.40 19.86
CA THR A 291 -11.67 2.84 18.51
C THR A 291 -11.64 3.99 17.50
N PHE A 292 -10.66 3.92 16.59
CA PHE A 292 -10.48 4.87 15.48
C PHE A 292 -10.91 4.21 14.17
N ILE A 293 -11.45 5.00 13.25
CA ILE A 293 -11.66 4.54 11.87
C ILE A 293 -10.38 4.84 11.09
N THR A 294 -9.85 3.82 10.39
CA THR A 294 -8.56 3.89 9.71
C THR A 294 -8.67 3.57 8.24
N SER A 295 -7.71 4.07 7.46
CA SER A 295 -7.46 3.64 6.09
C SER A 295 -6.44 2.52 6.08
N GLN A 296 -6.70 1.46 5.29
CA GLN A 296 -5.82 0.29 5.20
C GLN A 296 -5.68 -0.18 3.75
N ASN A 297 -4.50 -0.70 3.43
CA ASN A 297 -4.22 -1.40 2.18
C ASN A 297 -3.11 -2.42 2.41
N HIS A 298 -3.47 -3.60 2.89
CA HIS A 298 -2.50 -4.68 3.09
C HIS A 298 -3.12 -6.07 2.87
N GLY A 299 -2.30 -7.00 2.38
CA GLY A 299 -2.67 -8.41 2.17
C GLY A 299 -2.08 -9.35 3.23
N TYR A 300 -1.19 -8.85 4.08
CA TYR A 300 -0.56 -9.61 5.16
C TYR A 300 -0.81 -8.92 6.50
N ALA A 301 -0.79 -9.69 7.59
CA ALA A 301 -0.88 -9.19 8.95
C ALA A 301 0.16 -9.87 9.84
N VAL A 302 0.57 -9.18 10.91
CA VAL A 302 1.43 -9.75 11.94
C VAL A 302 0.62 -10.72 12.80
N VAL A 303 1.19 -11.90 13.09
CA VAL A 303 0.65 -12.84 14.07
C VAL A 303 1.04 -12.36 15.46
N GLY A 304 0.16 -11.57 16.09
CA GLY A 304 0.47 -10.84 17.34
C GLY A 304 0.83 -11.75 18.50
N GLU A 305 0.27 -12.97 18.56
CA GLU A 305 0.54 -13.97 19.60
C GLU A 305 1.97 -14.56 19.49
N GLU A 306 2.60 -14.44 18.33
CA GLU A 306 3.99 -14.89 18.11
C GLU A 306 5.03 -13.79 18.35
N LEU A 307 4.61 -12.58 18.74
CA LEU A 307 5.56 -11.54 19.13
C LEU A 307 6.20 -11.90 20.48
N PRO A 308 7.54 -12.05 20.57
CA PRO A 308 8.19 -12.34 21.83
C PRO A 308 7.91 -11.25 22.86
N ALA A 309 7.40 -11.61 24.04
CA ALA A 309 6.93 -10.68 25.07
C ALA A 309 8.02 -9.73 25.60
N GLU A 310 9.28 -10.14 25.52
CA GLU A 310 10.44 -9.33 25.85
C GLU A 310 10.76 -8.28 24.76
N MET A 311 10.31 -8.48 23.51
CA MET A 311 10.51 -7.55 22.41
C MET A 311 9.46 -6.45 22.38
N GLY A 312 8.21 -6.77 22.70
CA GLY A 312 7.14 -5.79 22.60
C GLY A 312 5.77 -6.33 23.06
N GLU A 313 4.76 -5.55 22.79
CA GLU A 313 3.37 -5.89 23.06
C GLU A 313 2.47 -5.36 21.94
N VAL A 314 1.40 -6.10 21.63
CA VAL A 314 0.34 -5.64 20.73
C VAL A 314 -0.37 -4.46 21.41
N ALA A 315 -0.33 -3.31 20.75
CA ALA A 315 -0.91 -2.08 21.26
C ALA A 315 -2.29 -1.76 20.65
N GLN A 316 -2.55 -2.30 19.45
CA GLN A 316 -3.77 -2.03 18.69
C GLN A 316 -4.22 -3.27 17.94
N VAL A 317 -5.54 -3.44 17.83
CA VAL A 317 -6.17 -4.56 17.10
C VAL A 317 -7.32 -4.07 16.23
N ASN A 318 -7.55 -4.75 15.10
CA ASN A 318 -8.74 -4.54 14.29
C ASN A 318 -9.98 -5.02 15.08
N ALA A 319 -10.98 -4.14 15.20
CA ALA A 319 -12.17 -4.44 15.98
C ALA A 319 -13.11 -5.45 15.29
N ASN A 320 -12.91 -5.74 13.98
CA ASN A 320 -13.74 -6.69 13.24
C ASN A 320 -13.25 -8.13 13.36
N ASP A 321 -11.93 -8.36 13.32
CA ASP A 321 -11.36 -9.71 13.23
C ASP A 321 -10.20 -9.98 14.19
N GLY A 322 -9.81 -8.97 15.00
CA GLY A 322 -8.78 -9.12 16.03
C GLY A 322 -7.34 -9.15 15.51
N THR A 323 -7.10 -8.93 14.22
CA THR A 323 -5.74 -8.86 13.67
C THR A 323 -4.90 -7.77 14.34
N CYS A 324 -3.58 -8.01 14.46
CA CYS A 324 -2.63 -7.05 15.03
C CYS A 324 -2.52 -5.81 14.14
N GLU A 325 -2.83 -4.65 14.72
CA GLU A 325 -2.84 -3.36 14.02
C GLU A 325 -1.77 -2.38 14.53
N GLY A 326 -1.07 -2.74 15.58
CA GLY A 326 0.02 -1.93 16.10
C GLY A 326 0.80 -2.60 17.22
N ILE A 327 2.09 -2.29 17.27
CA ILE A 327 3.04 -2.84 18.24
C ILE A 327 3.80 -1.69 18.92
N LYS A 328 3.95 -1.79 20.24
CA LYS A 328 4.85 -0.98 21.03
C LYS A 328 6.04 -1.85 21.45
N TYR A 329 7.23 -1.51 21.00
CA TYR A 329 8.45 -2.25 21.32
C TYR A 329 9.00 -1.85 22.69
N LYS A 330 9.55 -2.84 23.42
CA LYS A 330 10.16 -2.67 24.73
C LYS A 330 11.68 -2.52 24.66
N LYS A 331 12.30 -3.27 23.71
CA LYS A 331 13.77 -3.25 23.53
C LYS A 331 14.24 -2.14 22.59
N TRP A 332 13.34 -1.58 21.78
CA TRP A 332 13.65 -0.54 20.81
C TRP A 332 12.82 0.71 21.11
N ASN A 333 13.39 1.87 20.88
CA ASN A 333 12.62 3.13 20.91
C ASN A 333 11.74 3.22 19.66
N CYS A 334 10.75 2.32 19.56
CA CYS A 334 9.96 2.12 18.36
C CYS A 334 8.50 1.81 18.70
N PHE A 335 7.59 2.34 17.89
CA PHE A 335 6.21 1.87 17.76
C PHE A 335 5.81 1.81 16.30
N THR A 336 4.86 0.94 15.97
CA THR A 336 4.46 0.73 14.58
C THR A 336 2.95 0.51 14.48
N VAL A 337 2.37 0.86 13.32
CA VAL A 337 0.96 0.64 13.00
C VAL A 337 0.79 -0.02 11.64
N GLN A 338 -0.22 -0.89 11.52
CA GLN A 338 -0.55 -1.58 10.27
C GLN A 338 -1.33 -0.67 9.31
N PHE A 339 -2.18 0.20 9.84
CA PHE A 339 -2.99 1.15 9.09
C PHE A 339 -2.20 2.39 8.66
N HIS A 340 -2.86 3.26 7.88
CA HIS A 340 -2.26 4.46 7.29
C HIS A 340 -2.72 5.74 7.98
N PRO A 341 -1.96 6.29 8.95
CA PRO A 341 -2.24 7.61 9.54
C PRO A 341 -1.96 8.76 8.58
N ASP A 342 -1.28 8.47 7.46
CA ASP A 342 -1.00 9.37 6.35
C ASP A 342 -2.13 9.45 5.32
N ALA A 343 -3.27 8.79 5.52
CA ALA A 343 -4.33 8.70 4.52
C ALA A 343 -4.77 10.07 4.01
N ASN A 344 -4.64 10.31 2.70
CA ASN A 344 -5.09 11.53 2.04
C ASN A 344 -6.56 11.42 1.59
N GLY A 345 -6.94 10.33 0.96
CA GLY A 345 -8.32 10.00 0.56
C GLY A 345 -9.14 9.27 1.64
N GLY A 346 -8.86 9.45 2.94
CA GLY A 346 -9.49 8.72 4.04
C GLY A 346 -9.61 9.51 5.34
N PRO A 347 -10.01 8.83 6.45
CA PRO A 347 -10.12 9.46 7.76
C PRO A 347 -8.78 9.93 8.29
N LYS A 348 -8.78 11.10 8.95
CA LYS A 348 -7.58 11.73 9.55
C LYS A 348 -7.49 11.51 11.07
N ASP A 349 -8.33 10.64 11.61
CA ASP A 349 -8.44 10.39 13.05
C ASP A 349 -7.14 9.96 13.70
N THR A 350 -6.21 9.38 12.96
CA THR A 350 -4.94 8.84 13.46
C THR A 350 -3.71 9.66 13.05
N GLU A 351 -3.88 10.82 12.38
CA GLU A 351 -2.77 11.69 11.96
C GLU A 351 -1.91 12.16 13.15
N PHE A 352 -2.48 12.21 14.37
CA PHE A 352 -1.76 12.56 15.61
C PHE A 352 -0.59 11.62 15.94
N LEU A 353 -0.52 10.44 15.32
CA LEU A 353 0.60 9.52 15.51
C LEU A 353 1.93 10.10 15.01
N PHE A 354 1.90 10.95 13.99
CA PHE A 354 3.08 11.71 13.58
C PHE A 354 3.53 12.68 14.68
N ASP A 355 2.59 13.33 15.38
CA ASP A 355 2.93 14.24 16.49
C ASP A 355 3.47 13.47 17.69
N ARG A 356 2.91 12.28 17.97
CA ARG A 356 3.45 11.34 18.97
C ARG A 356 4.89 10.93 18.64
N PHE A 357 5.16 10.58 17.38
CA PHE A 357 6.50 10.24 16.91
C PHE A 357 7.48 11.40 17.14
N LEU A 358 7.13 12.61 16.69
CA LEU A 358 7.99 13.78 16.84
C LEU A 358 8.20 14.18 18.31
N LYS A 359 7.21 13.96 19.17
CA LYS A 359 7.38 14.13 20.63
C LYS A 359 8.45 13.17 21.18
N ASN A 360 8.45 11.90 20.74
CA ASN A 360 9.46 10.93 21.14
C ASN A 360 10.85 11.32 20.61
N VAL A 361 10.93 11.81 19.37
CA VAL A 361 12.16 12.31 18.75
C VAL A 361 12.73 13.48 19.55
N LYS A 362 11.90 14.46 19.92
CA LYS A 362 12.30 15.61 20.70
C LYS A 362 12.83 15.20 22.09
N ALA A 363 12.10 14.34 22.79
CA ALA A 363 12.52 13.84 24.10
C ALA A 363 13.87 13.09 24.05
N ALA A 364 14.09 12.28 23.01
CA ALA A 364 15.37 11.59 22.82
C ALA A 364 16.52 12.56 22.48
N LYS A 365 16.25 13.64 21.74
CA LYS A 365 17.23 14.68 21.42
C LYS A 365 17.64 15.48 22.64
N GLU A 366 16.70 15.82 23.54
CA GLU A 366 16.95 16.52 24.80
C GLU A 366 17.72 15.67 25.85
N ALA A 367 17.65 14.32 25.69
CA ALA A 367 18.33 13.37 26.59
C ALA A 367 19.77 13.02 26.16
N ARG A 368 20.19 13.43 24.94
CA ARG A 368 21.55 13.30 24.41
C ARG A 368 22.45 14.46 24.89
#